data_4262a6973712722c5a1b969f89034705
#
_entry.id   4262a6973712722c5a1b969f89034705
#
_cell.length_a   1.000
_cell.length_b   1.000
_cell.length_c   1.000
_cell.angle_alpha   90.00
_cell.angle_beta   90.00
_cell.angle_gamma   90.00
#
_symmetry.space_group_name_H-M   'P 1'
#
loop_
_entity.id
_entity.type
_entity.pdbx_description
1 polymer ?
#
loop_
_entity_poly.entity_id
_entity_poly.type
_entity_poly.pdbx_seq_one_letter_code
_entity_poly.pdbx_strand_id
1 'polypeptide(L)'
;MRKSIFRFLVATIIVMNVTALLSTNPIASSYAQQSGLSSSTDMPTLMGVAMRGNHTSEKETEANDIVPPSDYYEESFKLIHDAGLNHVRYLLYWESYVRNPSLFMQELATVADTADRWGIKVLYDNHQWHTSSWLESRATGFPSFLFVTNPELEMDSGGNTNDEGASIWWTDWWNRSVRDAQGNDGWSLLSGFLTNLVNALDSHPSTIGYEILSEPQIHSDDQWEKVGQFNTFMVNELRKVTQKTIAFSQQVPASINAQNIEVTPENQAKMVPVNKNNVVFKISLYGVSTDSFQKARLDGLVEAAQLMGVPIYVGEWNNVVREREGGVFRISPEASDLTQEETNLFLQDFKRLGVWGWAFWQWNFNSHRVPNFNLITIAPDGSVQPTKYFSQLQAAVSEVYGSNLSS
;
A
#
# COMPACT_ATOMS: atom_id res chain seq x y z
N MET A 1 32.13 -53.85 -36.25
CA MET A 1 31.70 -53.06 -37.44
C MET A 1 30.21 -52.78 -37.35
N ARG A 2 29.83 -51.56 -36.92
CA ARG A 2 28.46 -51.03 -37.11
C ARG A 2 28.60 -49.55 -37.46
N LYS A 3 28.17 -49.20 -38.67
CA LYS A 3 28.20 -47.83 -39.19
C LYS A 3 27.00 -47.06 -38.62
N SER A 4 27.28 -45.93 -37.98
CA SER A 4 26.28 -44.97 -37.56
C SER A 4 26.05 -43.96 -38.66
N ILE A 5 24.80 -43.81 -39.08
CA ILE A 5 24.36 -42.86 -40.10
C ILE A 5 23.92 -41.58 -39.42
N PHE A 6 24.65 -40.47 -39.66
CA PHE A 6 24.25 -39.12 -39.28
C PHE A 6 23.19 -38.62 -40.26
N ARG A 7 22.00 -38.30 -39.78
CA ARG A 7 20.99 -37.56 -40.53
C ARG A 7 21.09 -36.07 -40.16
N PHE A 8 21.45 -35.26 -41.14
CA PHE A 8 21.33 -33.79 -41.06
C PHE A 8 19.84 -33.42 -41.20
N LEU A 9 19.32 -32.69 -40.20
CA LEU A 9 18.02 -32.03 -40.31
C LEU A 9 18.28 -30.58 -40.70
N VAL A 10 17.85 -30.19 -41.90
CA VAL A 10 17.89 -28.79 -42.37
C VAL A 10 16.66 -28.10 -41.76
N ALA A 11 16.89 -27.15 -40.84
CA ALA A 11 15.84 -26.30 -40.30
C ALA A 11 15.67 -25.09 -41.25
N THR A 12 14.54 -25.05 -41.95
CA THR A 12 14.10 -23.90 -42.73
C THR A 12 13.63 -22.81 -41.79
N ILE A 13 14.36 -21.71 -41.72
CA ILE A 13 13.94 -20.51 -40.98
C ILE A 13 12.92 -19.76 -41.83
N ILE A 14 11.67 -19.78 -41.44
CA ILE A 14 10.63 -18.89 -41.98
C ILE A 14 10.72 -17.57 -41.22
N VAL A 15 11.23 -16.54 -41.87
CA VAL A 15 11.18 -15.15 -41.37
C VAL A 15 9.77 -14.62 -41.59
N MET A 16 8.95 -14.64 -40.54
CA MET A 16 7.71 -13.88 -40.53
C MET A 16 8.01 -12.44 -40.21
N ASN A 17 7.84 -11.56 -41.20
CA ASN A 17 7.77 -10.12 -40.97
C ASN A 17 6.48 -9.84 -40.16
N VAL A 18 6.63 -9.61 -38.85
CA VAL A 18 5.57 -9.07 -38.03
C VAL A 18 5.60 -7.56 -38.19
N THR A 19 4.74 -7.05 -39.08
CA THR A 19 4.38 -5.63 -39.11
C THR A 19 3.65 -5.33 -37.77
N ALA A 20 4.32 -4.61 -36.86
CA ALA A 20 3.71 -4.13 -35.65
C ALA A 20 2.60 -3.12 -36.02
N LEU A 21 1.39 -3.61 -36.07
CA LEU A 21 0.20 -2.78 -35.95
C LEU A 21 0.21 -2.25 -34.50
N LEU A 22 0.50 -0.97 -34.33
CA LEU A 22 0.21 -0.21 -33.12
C LEU A 22 -1.32 -0.24 -32.95
N SER A 23 -1.84 -1.28 -32.36
CA SER A 23 -3.20 -1.30 -31.84
C SER A 23 -3.19 -0.38 -30.61
N THR A 24 -3.70 0.82 -30.78
CA THR A 24 -4.17 1.65 -29.66
C THR A 24 -5.18 0.81 -28.90
N ASN A 25 -4.77 0.32 -27.74
CA ASN A 25 -5.60 -0.53 -26.90
C ASN A 25 -6.83 0.28 -26.46
N PRO A 26 -8.05 -0.06 -26.87
CA PRO A 26 -9.26 0.67 -26.48
C PRO A 26 -9.59 0.54 -24.99
N ILE A 27 -8.87 -0.31 -24.25
CA ILE A 27 -9.09 -0.59 -22.82
C ILE A 27 -8.84 0.64 -21.96
N ALA A 28 -7.81 1.45 -22.27
CA ALA A 28 -7.49 2.62 -21.43
C ALA A 28 -8.54 3.75 -21.54
N SER A 29 -9.17 3.93 -22.71
CA SER A 29 -10.21 4.97 -22.88
C SER A 29 -11.56 4.55 -22.27
N SER A 30 -11.80 3.26 -22.10
CA SER A 30 -13.04 2.73 -21.50
C SER A 30 -13.03 2.84 -19.98
N TYR A 31 -11.86 2.87 -19.33
CA TYR A 31 -11.75 2.95 -17.87
C TYR A 31 -12.33 4.26 -17.32
N ALA A 32 -12.05 5.38 -17.95
CA ALA A 32 -12.59 6.68 -17.58
C ALA A 32 -14.09 6.85 -17.97
N GLN A 33 -14.55 6.13 -18.98
CA GLN A 33 -15.91 6.28 -19.52
C GLN A 33 -16.93 5.29 -18.94
N GLN A 34 -16.49 4.13 -18.42
CA GLN A 34 -17.38 3.07 -17.92
C GLN A 34 -17.63 3.11 -16.41
N SER A 35 -16.75 3.77 -15.64
CA SER A 35 -17.06 4.06 -14.26
C SER A 35 -18.09 5.19 -14.22
N GLY A 36 -19.34 4.99 -14.27
CA GLY A 36 -20.41 6.01 -14.09
C GLY A 36 -20.29 6.85 -12.79
N LEU A 37 -19.12 6.85 -12.19
CA LEU A 37 -18.57 7.83 -11.28
C LEU A 37 -18.38 9.11 -12.10
N SER A 38 -19.19 10.10 -11.85
CA SER A 38 -18.89 11.48 -12.17
C SER A 38 -17.40 11.68 -11.91
N SER A 39 -16.58 11.58 -12.96
CA SER A 39 -15.27 12.15 -12.93
C SER A 39 -15.52 13.61 -12.60
N SER A 40 -15.32 14.00 -11.35
CA SER A 40 -15.09 15.40 -11.09
C SER A 40 -13.77 15.68 -11.83
N THR A 41 -13.92 16.12 -13.08
CA THR A 41 -12.84 16.46 -13.99
C THR A 41 -11.97 17.59 -13.43
N ASP A 42 -12.24 18.00 -12.20
CA ASP A 42 -11.63 19.14 -11.51
C ASP A 42 -10.65 18.78 -10.40
N MET A 43 -10.53 17.48 -9.99
CA MET A 43 -9.48 17.12 -9.04
C MET A 43 -8.21 16.68 -9.78
N PRO A 44 -7.07 17.32 -9.53
CA PRO A 44 -5.81 16.86 -10.08
C PRO A 44 -5.50 15.45 -9.55
N THR A 45 -4.83 14.62 -10.35
CA THR A 45 -4.31 13.33 -9.88
C THR A 45 -3.54 13.51 -8.58
N LEU A 46 -3.85 12.69 -7.59
CA LEU A 46 -3.13 12.71 -6.31
C LEU A 46 -1.72 12.12 -6.51
N MET A 47 -0.71 12.94 -6.34
CA MET A 47 0.69 12.60 -6.53
C MET A 47 1.43 12.79 -5.22
N GLY A 48 1.88 11.71 -4.61
CA GLY A 48 2.39 11.85 -3.26
C GLY A 48 3.39 10.81 -2.80
N VAL A 49 3.54 10.79 -1.50
CA VAL A 49 4.51 9.96 -0.79
C VAL A 49 3.86 9.25 0.38
N ALA A 50 4.34 8.04 0.69
CA ALA A 50 4.00 7.36 1.92
C ALA A 50 4.90 7.91 3.04
N MET A 51 4.28 8.51 4.05
CA MET A 51 4.96 9.08 5.22
C MET A 51 4.45 8.39 6.49
N ARG A 52 5.35 8.05 7.38
CA ARG A 52 4.95 7.57 8.69
C ARG A 52 5.37 8.55 9.78
N GLY A 53 4.56 8.60 10.82
CA GLY A 53 4.87 9.29 12.05
C GLY A 53 5.54 8.41 13.09
N ASN A 54 5.18 8.66 14.34
CA ASN A 54 5.60 7.83 15.44
C ASN A 54 5.12 6.39 15.24
N HIS A 55 6.06 5.49 15.31
CA HIS A 55 5.86 4.07 15.07
C HIS A 55 6.43 3.28 16.23
N THR A 56 5.63 3.15 17.26
CA THR A 56 5.97 2.32 18.39
C THR A 56 5.00 1.17 18.50
N SER A 57 5.52 -0.06 18.49
CA SER A 57 4.74 -1.23 18.83
C SER A 57 4.57 -1.34 20.34
N GLU A 58 3.57 -2.09 20.79
CA GLU A 58 3.34 -2.30 22.23
C GLU A 58 4.52 -2.99 22.94
N LYS A 59 5.34 -3.75 22.21
CA LYS A 59 6.51 -4.45 22.75
C LYS A 59 7.81 -3.63 22.72
N GLU A 60 7.80 -2.46 22.11
CA GLU A 60 8.97 -1.58 22.12
C GLU A 60 9.09 -0.80 23.45
N THR A 61 10.31 -0.39 23.79
CA THR A 61 10.56 0.42 24.98
C THR A 61 10.20 1.88 24.71
N GLU A 62 9.87 2.63 25.78
CA GLU A 62 9.58 4.08 25.69
C GLU A 62 10.70 4.90 25.03
N ALA A 63 11.95 4.41 25.10
CA ALA A 63 13.10 5.06 24.46
C ALA A 63 12.99 5.09 22.92
N ASN A 64 12.10 4.31 22.33
CA ASN A 64 11.84 4.26 20.89
C ASN A 64 10.62 5.12 20.50
N ASP A 65 9.96 5.79 21.45
CA ASP A 65 8.89 6.76 21.18
C ASP A 65 9.49 8.06 20.58
N ILE A 66 9.93 7.97 19.34
CA ILE A 66 10.42 9.11 18.60
C ILE A 66 9.23 9.79 17.93
N VAL A 67 8.69 10.81 18.60
CA VAL A 67 7.78 11.75 17.94
C VAL A 67 8.65 12.69 17.12
N PRO A 68 8.44 12.77 15.81
CA PRO A 68 9.12 13.77 15.02
C PRO A 68 8.84 15.17 15.60
N PRO A 69 9.82 16.08 15.69
CA PRO A 69 9.57 17.44 16.12
C PRO A 69 8.58 18.12 15.16
N SER A 70 7.85 19.12 15.65
CA SER A 70 6.88 19.85 14.82
C SER A 70 7.47 20.40 13.53
N ASP A 71 8.71 20.83 13.55
CA ASP A 71 9.44 21.38 12.43
C ASP A 71 9.67 20.31 11.31
N TYR A 72 9.77 19.05 11.68
CA TYR A 72 9.88 17.95 10.72
C TYR A 72 8.69 17.90 9.76
N TYR A 73 7.47 18.05 10.28
CA TYR A 73 6.28 18.06 9.44
C TYR A 73 6.22 19.31 8.57
N GLU A 74 6.55 20.47 9.15
CA GLU A 74 6.56 21.73 8.41
C GLU A 74 7.56 21.69 7.24
N GLU A 75 8.79 21.26 7.48
CA GLU A 75 9.82 21.10 6.43
C GLU A 75 9.44 20.04 5.41
N SER A 76 8.90 18.91 5.87
CA SER A 76 8.50 17.81 4.97
C SER A 76 7.36 18.23 4.03
N PHE A 77 6.30 18.83 4.56
CA PHE A 77 5.16 19.25 3.74
C PHE A 77 5.53 20.38 2.79
N LYS A 78 6.42 21.29 3.23
CA LYS A 78 7.00 22.31 2.35
C LYS A 78 7.75 21.69 1.18
N LEU A 79 8.62 20.71 1.42
CA LEU A 79 9.36 20.02 0.36
C LEU A 79 8.44 19.27 -0.61
N ILE A 80 7.41 18.61 -0.09
CA ILE A 80 6.39 17.91 -0.88
C ILE A 80 5.68 18.91 -1.81
N HIS A 81 5.22 20.02 -1.24
CA HIS A 81 4.57 21.10 -2.00
C HIS A 81 5.49 21.68 -3.08
N ASP A 82 6.73 22.06 -2.71
CA ASP A 82 7.68 22.68 -3.62
C ASP A 82 8.15 21.74 -4.75
N ALA A 83 8.03 20.42 -4.55
CA ALA A 83 8.27 19.43 -5.59
C ALA A 83 7.09 19.24 -6.57
N GLY A 84 5.99 19.97 -6.40
CA GLY A 84 4.77 19.80 -7.19
C GLY A 84 3.95 18.56 -6.82
N LEU A 85 4.25 17.94 -5.67
CA LEU A 85 3.45 16.88 -5.09
C LEU A 85 2.31 17.48 -4.27
N ASN A 86 1.17 16.80 -4.21
CA ASN A 86 -0.05 17.33 -3.61
C ASN A 86 -0.69 16.37 -2.60
N HIS A 87 -0.03 15.25 -2.29
CA HIS A 87 -0.62 14.16 -1.55
C HIS A 87 0.36 13.50 -0.57
N VAL A 88 -0.15 13.08 0.58
CA VAL A 88 0.53 12.21 1.54
C VAL A 88 -0.40 11.06 1.91
N ARG A 89 0.08 9.82 1.78
CA ARG A 89 -0.48 8.66 2.43
C ARG A 89 0.20 8.55 3.79
N TYR A 90 -0.52 8.89 4.86
CA TYR A 90 0.03 8.94 6.20
C TYR A 90 -0.24 7.64 6.95
N LEU A 91 0.85 6.91 7.24
CA LEU A 91 0.80 5.62 7.91
C LEU A 91 0.61 5.81 9.41
N LEU A 92 -0.42 5.20 9.95
CA LEU A 92 -0.69 5.14 11.38
C LEU A 92 -0.89 3.68 11.80
N TYR A 93 -0.66 3.40 13.07
CA TYR A 93 -0.69 2.04 13.60
C TYR A 93 -1.61 1.95 14.81
N TRP A 94 -2.48 0.95 14.82
CA TRP A 94 -3.41 0.78 15.95
C TRP A 94 -2.67 0.46 17.26
N GLU A 95 -1.56 -0.30 17.21
CA GLU A 95 -0.71 -0.52 18.39
C GLU A 95 -0.18 0.80 18.99
N SER A 96 0.24 1.76 18.15
CA SER A 96 0.72 3.07 18.62
C SER A 96 -0.39 3.86 19.30
N TYR A 97 -1.62 3.79 18.78
CA TYR A 97 -2.77 4.40 19.42
C TYR A 97 -3.05 3.79 20.79
N VAL A 98 -3.07 2.46 20.89
CA VAL A 98 -3.35 1.76 22.17
C VAL A 98 -2.26 2.09 23.21
N ARG A 99 -1.03 2.16 22.78
CA ARG A 99 0.10 2.45 23.64
C ARG A 99 0.06 3.85 24.24
N ASN A 100 -0.19 4.88 23.43
CA ASN A 100 -0.29 6.27 23.88
C ASN A 100 -1.31 7.07 23.06
N PRO A 101 -2.61 6.96 23.39
CA PRO A 101 -3.66 7.60 22.61
C PRO A 101 -3.52 9.12 22.52
N SER A 102 -3.06 9.77 23.60
CA SER A 102 -2.93 11.24 23.65
C SER A 102 -1.84 11.72 22.70
N LEU A 103 -0.66 11.11 22.74
CA LEU A 103 0.46 11.44 21.88
C LEU A 103 0.12 11.17 20.41
N PHE A 104 -0.49 10.02 20.15
CA PHE A 104 -0.93 9.63 18.81
C PHE A 104 -1.92 10.64 18.21
N MET A 105 -2.94 11.04 18.96
CA MET A 105 -3.92 12.02 18.49
C MET A 105 -3.33 13.41 18.33
N GLN A 106 -2.40 13.83 19.21
CA GLN A 106 -1.68 15.10 19.07
C GLN A 106 -0.84 15.13 17.78
N GLU A 107 -0.16 14.06 17.46
CA GLU A 107 0.61 13.94 16.23
C GLU A 107 -0.29 14.06 14.99
N LEU A 108 -1.41 13.34 14.96
CA LEU A 108 -2.36 13.43 13.85
C LEU A 108 -2.95 14.83 13.67
N ALA A 109 -3.24 15.53 14.75
CA ALA A 109 -3.66 16.93 14.69
C ALA A 109 -2.56 17.82 14.07
N THR A 110 -1.30 17.63 14.48
CA THR A 110 -0.15 18.36 13.90
C THR A 110 -0.01 18.09 12.39
N VAL A 111 -0.17 16.85 11.97
CA VAL A 111 -0.13 16.46 10.55
C VAL A 111 -1.26 17.12 9.77
N ALA A 112 -2.49 17.06 10.26
CA ALA A 112 -3.66 17.63 9.60
C ALA A 112 -3.56 19.16 9.47
N ASP A 113 -3.18 19.85 10.57
CA ASP A 113 -2.99 21.31 10.58
C ASP A 113 -1.87 21.74 9.62
N THR A 114 -0.78 20.98 9.55
CA THR A 114 0.32 21.27 8.61
C THR A 114 -0.10 21.04 7.17
N ALA A 115 -0.80 19.95 6.92
CA ALA A 115 -1.34 19.65 5.59
C ALA A 115 -2.32 20.72 5.12
N ASP A 116 -3.19 21.22 6.01
CA ASP A 116 -4.12 22.31 5.71
C ASP A 116 -3.37 23.59 5.29
N ARG A 117 -2.29 23.93 6.00
CA ARG A 117 -1.46 25.12 5.66
C ARG A 117 -0.78 25.01 4.30
N TRP A 118 -0.32 23.82 3.93
CA TRP A 118 0.38 23.59 2.65
C TRP A 118 -0.54 23.13 1.51
N GLY A 119 -1.83 22.97 1.76
CA GLY A 119 -2.79 22.49 0.76
C GLY A 119 -2.59 21.04 0.32
N ILE A 120 -1.82 20.27 1.08
CA ILE A 120 -1.50 18.86 0.80
C ILE A 120 -2.66 17.96 1.22
N LYS A 121 -3.06 17.06 0.35
CA LYS A 121 -4.15 16.10 0.62
C LYS A 121 -3.64 14.88 1.35
N VAL A 122 -4.30 14.49 2.44
CA VAL A 122 -3.87 13.38 3.31
C VAL A 122 -4.90 12.25 3.27
N LEU A 123 -4.44 11.04 2.95
CA LEU A 123 -5.16 9.79 3.17
C LEU A 123 -4.51 9.08 4.37
N TYR A 124 -5.30 8.84 5.42
CA TYR A 124 -4.83 8.17 6.62
C TYR A 124 -4.93 6.66 6.45
N ASP A 125 -3.80 5.98 6.54
CA ASP A 125 -3.65 4.56 6.32
C ASP A 125 -3.53 3.81 7.65
N ASN A 126 -4.53 2.99 8.00
CA ASN A 126 -4.38 2.04 9.10
C ASN A 126 -3.44 0.92 8.65
N HIS A 127 -2.17 1.14 8.95
CA HIS A 127 -1.08 0.30 8.48
C HIS A 127 -0.82 -0.87 9.41
N GLN A 128 -0.49 -2.01 8.82
CA GLN A 128 0.09 -3.15 9.50
C GLN A 128 1.26 -3.69 8.68
N TRP A 129 2.22 -4.27 9.36
CA TRP A 129 3.29 -5.03 8.75
C TRP A 129 3.55 -6.28 9.58
N HIS A 130 3.39 -7.46 8.94
CA HIS A 130 3.49 -8.76 9.60
C HIS A 130 2.52 -8.93 10.79
N THR A 131 1.32 -8.36 10.65
CA THR A 131 0.17 -8.48 11.55
C THR A 131 0.30 -7.72 12.87
N SER A 132 1.28 -8.04 13.71
CA SER A 132 1.40 -7.49 15.07
C SER A 132 2.77 -7.78 15.68
N SER A 133 3.23 -6.88 16.55
CA SER A 133 4.41 -7.11 17.40
C SER A 133 4.23 -8.28 18.38
N TRP A 134 2.98 -8.71 18.59
CA TRP A 134 2.68 -9.90 19.38
C TRP A 134 3.15 -11.19 18.70
N LEU A 135 3.01 -11.28 17.37
CA LEU A 135 3.37 -12.46 16.59
C LEU A 135 4.83 -12.46 16.14
N GLU A 136 5.37 -11.29 15.80
CA GLU A 136 6.72 -11.18 15.24
C GLU A 136 7.45 -9.94 15.76
N SER A 137 8.70 -10.11 16.13
CA SER A 137 9.60 -9.00 16.50
C SER A 137 9.71 -7.99 15.35
N ARG A 138 9.55 -6.70 15.65
CA ARG A 138 9.55 -5.58 14.69
C ARG A 138 8.34 -5.49 13.76
N ALA A 139 7.38 -6.40 13.89
CA ALA A 139 6.08 -6.24 13.28
C ALA A 139 5.25 -5.19 14.03
N THR A 140 4.20 -4.71 13.39
CA THR A 140 3.28 -3.75 13.99
C THR A 140 1.94 -3.80 13.27
N GLY A 141 0.87 -3.43 13.99
CA GLY A 141 -0.46 -3.37 13.40
C GLY A 141 -1.56 -3.60 14.42
N PHE A 142 -1.95 -4.85 14.63
CA PHE A 142 -3.01 -5.21 15.54
C PHE A 142 -2.53 -5.26 16.99
N PRO A 143 -3.25 -4.60 17.93
CA PRO A 143 -2.86 -4.56 19.33
C PRO A 143 -2.99 -5.91 20.03
N SER A 144 -2.22 -6.10 21.10
CA SER A 144 -2.07 -7.34 21.87
C SER A 144 -3.38 -7.86 22.46
N PHE A 145 -4.32 -6.99 22.78
CA PHE A 145 -5.60 -7.40 23.35
C PHE A 145 -6.49 -8.24 22.39
N LEU A 146 -6.16 -8.25 21.10
CA LEU A 146 -6.82 -9.12 20.10
C LEU A 146 -6.25 -10.54 20.06
N PHE A 147 -5.23 -10.84 20.85
CA PHE A 147 -4.57 -12.15 20.93
C PHE A 147 -4.82 -12.87 22.25
N VAL A 148 -5.61 -12.27 23.14
CA VAL A 148 -5.87 -12.84 24.49
C VAL A 148 -6.65 -14.16 24.46
N THR A 149 -7.41 -14.41 23.40
CA THR A 149 -8.13 -15.68 23.22
C THR A 149 -7.25 -16.80 22.67
N ASN A 150 -6.10 -16.47 22.13
CA ASN A 150 -5.14 -17.37 21.52
C ASN A 150 -3.72 -17.05 22.03
N PRO A 151 -3.46 -17.12 23.35
CA PRO A 151 -2.17 -16.71 23.93
C PRO A 151 -1.01 -17.58 23.45
N GLU A 152 -1.29 -18.80 22.97
CA GLU A 152 -0.31 -19.71 22.37
C GLU A 152 0.26 -19.19 21.05
N LEU A 153 -0.38 -18.19 20.42
CA LEU A 153 0.12 -17.54 19.20
C LEU A 153 1.20 -16.50 19.50
N GLU A 154 1.57 -16.31 20.76
CA GLU A 154 2.64 -15.37 21.10
C GLU A 154 3.92 -15.68 20.33
N MET A 155 4.63 -14.62 19.97
CA MET A 155 5.89 -14.70 19.24
C MET A 155 6.86 -15.72 19.87
N ASP A 156 7.44 -16.57 19.03
CA ASP A 156 8.54 -17.44 19.43
C ASP A 156 9.68 -16.60 20.05
N SER A 157 10.17 -17.04 21.22
CA SER A 157 11.27 -16.40 21.95
C SER A 157 12.57 -16.26 21.15
N GLY A 158 12.70 -16.95 20.02
CA GLY A 158 13.83 -16.85 19.08
C GLY A 158 13.77 -15.66 18.13
N GLY A 159 12.68 -14.88 18.12
CA GLY A 159 12.52 -13.73 17.23
C GLY A 159 12.29 -14.10 15.76
N ASN A 160 11.92 -15.34 15.49
CA ASN A 160 11.53 -15.80 14.16
C ASN A 160 10.12 -15.36 13.82
N THR A 161 9.79 -15.33 12.52
CA THR A 161 8.42 -15.13 12.04
C THR A 161 7.51 -16.25 12.53
N ASN A 162 6.38 -15.89 13.12
CA ASN A 162 5.34 -16.85 13.48
C ASN A 162 4.31 -16.97 12.35
N ASP A 163 4.73 -17.53 11.20
CA ASP A 163 3.87 -17.68 10.03
C ASP A 163 2.63 -18.57 10.31
N GLU A 164 2.79 -19.60 11.12
CA GLU A 164 1.69 -20.49 11.51
C GLU A 164 0.69 -19.74 12.41
N GLY A 165 1.18 -19.03 13.41
CA GLY A 165 0.34 -18.20 14.28
C GLY A 165 -0.39 -17.10 13.51
N ALA A 166 0.27 -16.45 12.56
CA ALA A 166 -0.36 -15.48 11.68
C ALA A 166 -1.49 -16.12 10.84
N SER A 167 -1.24 -17.30 10.28
CA SER A 167 -2.25 -18.04 9.49
C SER A 167 -3.49 -18.38 10.30
N ILE A 168 -3.31 -18.86 11.54
CA ILE A 168 -4.41 -19.16 12.46
C ILE A 168 -5.17 -17.87 12.78
N TRP A 169 -4.46 -16.84 13.21
CA TRP A 169 -5.08 -15.58 13.60
C TRP A 169 -5.86 -14.91 12.47
N TRP A 170 -5.30 -14.84 11.25
CA TRP A 170 -5.99 -14.29 10.08
C TRP A 170 -7.21 -15.11 9.70
N THR A 171 -7.16 -16.43 9.85
CA THR A 171 -8.35 -17.30 9.65
C THR A 171 -9.45 -16.96 10.64
N ASP A 172 -9.10 -16.78 11.92
CA ASP A 172 -10.05 -16.36 12.96
C ASP A 172 -10.56 -14.94 12.73
N TRP A 173 -9.69 -14.02 12.26
CA TRP A 173 -10.11 -12.68 11.89
C TRP A 173 -11.16 -12.68 10.79
N TRP A 174 -10.93 -13.42 9.71
CA TRP A 174 -11.87 -13.51 8.60
C TRP A 174 -13.16 -14.25 8.97
N ASN A 175 -13.11 -15.17 9.90
CA ASN A 175 -14.29 -15.84 10.47
C ASN A 175 -15.04 -14.97 11.49
N ARG A 176 -14.53 -13.75 11.76
CA ARG A 176 -15.07 -12.85 12.76
C ARG A 176 -15.13 -13.48 14.16
N SER A 177 -14.17 -14.33 14.50
CA SER A 177 -14.07 -15.06 15.78
C SER A 177 -13.07 -14.43 16.76
N VAL A 178 -12.19 -13.53 16.30
CA VAL A 178 -11.28 -12.79 17.19
C VAL A 178 -12.08 -11.92 18.16
N ARG A 179 -11.75 -12.02 19.46
CA ARG A 179 -12.40 -11.29 20.56
C ARG A 179 -11.36 -10.67 21.49
N ASP A 180 -11.73 -9.56 22.14
CA ASP A 180 -10.99 -9.08 23.33
C ASP A 180 -11.39 -9.87 24.59
N ALA A 181 -10.76 -9.54 25.72
CA ALA A 181 -11.04 -10.20 27.01
C ALA A 181 -12.48 -9.95 27.53
N GLN A 182 -13.19 -8.97 26.99
CA GLN A 182 -14.58 -8.64 27.32
C GLN A 182 -15.56 -9.31 26.35
N GLY A 183 -15.08 -10.03 25.35
CA GLY A 183 -15.88 -10.69 24.34
C GLY A 183 -16.33 -9.81 23.18
N ASN A 184 -15.82 -8.58 23.06
CA ASN A 184 -16.10 -7.70 21.93
C ASN A 184 -15.42 -8.22 20.67
N ASP A 185 -16.12 -8.18 19.54
CA ASP A 185 -15.57 -8.69 18.29
C ASP A 185 -14.54 -7.72 17.65
N GLY A 186 -13.47 -8.30 17.09
CA GLY A 186 -12.33 -7.54 16.56
C GLY A 186 -12.71 -6.56 15.45
N TRP A 187 -13.67 -6.89 14.58
CA TRP A 187 -14.13 -5.96 13.53
C TRP A 187 -14.81 -4.72 14.12
N SER A 188 -15.64 -4.90 15.15
CA SER A 188 -16.28 -3.79 15.85
C SER A 188 -15.26 -2.91 16.58
N LEU A 189 -14.23 -3.51 17.18
CA LEU A 189 -13.16 -2.80 17.84
C LEU A 189 -12.34 -1.97 16.83
N LEU A 190 -11.99 -2.54 15.67
CA LEU A 190 -11.31 -1.82 14.61
C LEU A 190 -12.17 -0.68 14.06
N SER A 191 -13.47 -0.93 13.83
CA SER A 191 -14.37 0.12 13.36
C SER A 191 -14.51 1.26 14.37
N GLY A 192 -14.51 0.95 15.66
CA GLY A 192 -14.48 1.94 16.75
C GLY A 192 -13.21 2.80 16.73
N PHE A 193 -12.05 2.18 16.57
CA PHE A 193 -10.79 2.89 16.42
C PHE A 193 -10.81 3.83 15.19
N LEU A 194 -11.19 3.33 14.02
CA LEU A 194 -11.26 4.15 12.81
C LEU A 194 -12.31 5.27 12.92
N THR A 195 -13.44 5.01 13.58
CA THR A 195 -14.45 6.04 13.86
C THR A 195 -13.88 7.18 14.72
N ASN A 196 -13.06 6.86 15.71
CA ASN A 196 -12.38 7.88 16.52
C ASN A 196 -11.43 8.74 15.66
N LEU A 197 -10.70 8.14 14.73
CA LEU A 197 -9.85 8.87 13.78
C LEU A 197 -10.68 9.78 12.88
N VAL A 198 -11.75 9.26 12.31
CA VAL A 198 -12.67 10.04 11.45
C VAL A 198 -13.21 11.24 12.22
N ASN A 199 -13.72 11.04 13.43
CA ASN A 199 -14.28 12.13 14.24
C ASN A 199 -13.26 13.25 14.54
N ALA A 200 -11.99 12.90 14.65
CA ALA A 200 -10.93 13.87 14.89
C ALA A 200 -10.46 14.60 13.62
N LEU A 201 -10.47 13.94 12.47
CA LEU A 201 -9.74 14.39 11.27
C LEU A 201 -10.67 14.80 10.11
N ASP A 202 -11.93 14.42 10.12
CA ASP A 202 -12.83 14.59 8.95
C ASP A 202 -13.13 16.05 8.63
N SER A 203 -13.06 16.94 9.63
CA SER A 203 -13.28 18.37 9.45
C SER A 203 -12.13 19.10 8.74
N HIS A 204 -10.92 18.52 8.69
CA HIS A 204 -9.79 19.12 8.01
C HIS A 204 -9.97 19.10 6.49
N PRO A 205 -9.79 20.25 5.78
CA PRO A 205 -9.89 20.31 4.32
C PRO A 205 -8.83 19.47 3.60
N SER A 206 -7.69 19.23 4.23
CA SER A 206 -6.61 18.36 3.74
C SER A 206 -6.99 16.88 3.78
N THR A 207 -7.79 16.44 4.73
CA THR A 207 -8.19 15.04 4.87
C THR A 207 -9.08 14.62 3.70
N ILE A 208 -8.62 13.64 2.91
CA ILE A 208 -9.38 13.14 1.76
C ILE A 208 -9.95 11.73 1.96
N GLY A 209 -9.45 10.99 2.91
CA GLY A 209 -9.96 9.64 3.16
C GLY A 209 -9.17 8.82 4.15
N TYR A 210 -9.63 7.57 4.27
CA TYR A 210 -9.12 6.61 5.26
C TYR A 210 -8.94 5.24 4.59
N GLU A 211 -7.80 4.61 4.80
CA GLU A 211 -7.57 3.22 4.41
C GLU A 211 -7.94 2.31 5.58
N ILE A 212 -8.83 1.35 5.32
CA ILE A 212 -9.38 0.46 6.36
C ILE A 212 -8.27 -0.35 7.01
N LEU A 213 -7.43 -0.98 6.18
CA LEU A 213 -6.37 -1.86 6.63
C LEU A 213 -5.40 -2.12 5.46
N SER A 214 -4.13 -1.77 5.64
CA SER A 214 -3.11 -1.99 4.63
C SER A 214 -2.76 -3.47 4.54
N GLU A 215 -2.76 -4.00 3.32
CA GLU A 215 -2.17 -5.29 2.96
C GLU A 215 -2.56 -6.47 3.88
N PRO A 216 -3.87 -6.69 4.16
CA PRO A 216 -4.30 -7.80 4.97
C PRO A 216 -3.93 -9.14 4.31
N GLN A 217 -3.77 -10.21 5.11
CA GLN A 217 -3.34 -11.51 4.63
C GLN A 217 -4.53 -12.46 4.44
N ILE A 218 -4.44 -13.32 3.42
CA ILE A 218 -5.31 -14.48 3.25
C ILE A 218 -4.46 -15.75 3.16
N HIS A 219 -5.01 -16.85 3.63
CA HIS A 219 -4.32 -18.15 3.71
C HIS A 219 -5.09 -19.27 3.00
N SER A 220 -6.28 -19.00 2.47
CA SER A 220 -7.10 -19.94 1.71
C SER A 220 -8.07 -19.21 0.77
N ASP A 221 -8.50 -19.87 -0.30
CA ASP A 221 -9.36 -19.28 -1.33
C ASP A 221 -10.77 -18.90 -0.84
N ASP A 222 -11.27 -19.56 0.20
CA ASP A 222 -12.57 -19.22 0.80
C ASP A 222 -12.54 -17.88 1.55
N GLN A 223 -11.36 -17.33 1.83
CA GLN A 223 -11.23 -16.08 2.55
C GLN A 223 -11.46 -14.85 1.66
N TRP A 224 -11.40 -14.96 0.32
CA TRP A 224 -11.67 -13.84 -0.58
C TRP A 224 -13.04 -13.20 -0.35
N GLU A 225 -14.08 -14.02 -0.19
CA GLU A 225 -15.44 -13.55 0.09
C GLU A 225 -15.57 -12.96 1.50
N LYS A 226 -14.86 -13.53 2.47
CA LYS A 226 -14.84 -13.04 3.87
C LYS A 226 -14.19 -11.67 3.96
N VAL A 227 -13.13 -11.42 3.18
CA VAL A 227 -12.55 -10.07 3.03
C VAL A 227 -13.58 -9.08 2.47
N GLY A 228 -14.37 -9.48 1.47
CA GLY A 228 -15.47 -8.66 0.97
C GLY A 228 -16.54 -8.34 2.02
N GLN A 229 -16.87 -9.32 2.87
CA GLN A 229 -17.79 -9.13 4.01
C GLN A 229 -17.19 -8.15 5.03
N PHE A 230 -15.91 -8.29 5.36
CA PHE A 230 -15.19 -7.36 6.24
C PHE A 230 -15.18 -5.95 5.66
N ASN A 231 -14.77 -5.77 4.41
CA ASN A 231 -14.76 -4.46 3.75
C ASN A 231 -16.16 -3.84 3.71
N THR A 232 -17.20 -4.66 3.47
CA THR A 232 -18.60 -4.21 3.49
C THR A 232 -19.00 -3.72 4.90
N PHE A 233 -18.65 -4.48 5.94
CA PHE A 233 -18.90 -4.10 7.32
C PHE A 233 -18.20 -2.77 7.65
N MET A 234 -16.92 -2.66 7.36
CA MET A 234 -16.11 -1.46 7.66
C MET A 234 -16.61 -0.23 6.91
N VAL A 235 -16.89 -0.34 5.61
CA VAL A 235 -17.44 0.76 4.82
C VAL A 235 -18.79 1.21 5.38
N ASN A 236 -19.68 0.29 5.74
CA ASN A 236 -20.98 0.64 6.30
C ASN A 236 -20.86 1.35 7.66
N GLU A 237 -19.93 0.92 8.51
CA GLU A 237 -19.69 1.58 9.79
C GLU A 237 -19.12 3.00 9.59
N LEU A 238 -18.08 3.14 8.77
CA LEU A 238 -17.46 4.44 8.50
C LEU A 238 -18.38 5.41 7.77
N ARG A 239 -19.29 4.94 6.90
CA ARG A 239 -20.28 5.81 6.22
C ARG A 239 -21.29 6.44 7.16
N LYS A 240 -21.38 6.01 8.41
CA LYS A 240 -22.19 6.68 9.44
C LYS A 240 -21.58 8.02 9.87
N VAL A 241 -20.28 8.20 9.69
CA VAL A 241 -19.50 9.35 10.21
C VAL A 241 -18.73 10.12 9.15
N THR A 242 -18.50 9.57 7.94
CA THR A 242 -17.79 10.27 6.86
C THR A 242 -18.36 9.99 5.48
N GLN A 243 -18.23 10.99 4.58
CA GLN A 243 -18.45 10.84 3.14
C GLN A 243 -17.15 10.89 2.33
N LYS A 244 -15.99 11.01 3.01
CA LYS A 244 -14.67 11.03 2.37
C LYS A 244 -14.32 9.66 1.80
N THR A 245 -13.26 9.58 0.99
CA THR A 245 -12.85 8.34 0.33
C THR A 245 -12.50 7.27 1.36
N ILE A 246 -12.93 6.05 1.11
CA ILE A 246 -12.51 4.87 1.87
C ILE A 246 -11.70 3.98 0.93
N ALA A 247 -10.46 3.69 1.31
CA ALA A 247 -9.61 2.76 0.60
C ALA A 247 -9.63 1.38 1.27
N PHE A 248 -9.78 0.33 0.46
CA PHE A 248 -9.54 -1.05 0.88
C PHE A 248 -8.37 -1.63 0.07
N SER A 249 -7.58 -2.48 0.69
CA SER A 249 -6.29 -2.88 0.13
C SER A 249 -6.32 -4.24 -0.54
N GLN A 250 -5.47 -4.39 -1.57
CA GLN A 250 -5.11 -5.71 -2.08
C GLN A 250 -4.54 -6.59 -0.97
N GLN A 251 -4.67 -7.89 -1.14
CA GLN A 251 -4.03 -8.85 -0.27
C GLN A 251 -2.54 -8.93 -0.58
N VAL A 252 -1.72 -8.93 0.46
CA VAL A 252 -0.29 -9.16 0.34
C VAL A 252 0.03 -10.59 0.69
N PRO A 253 1.10 -10.95 0.20
CA PRO A 253 1.67 -12.20 -0.21
C PRO A 253 1.93 -13.19 0.91
N ALA A 254 1.08 -13.33 1.93
CA ALA A 254 0.85 -14.68 2.40
C ALA A 254 0.62 -15.59 1.18
N SER A 255 0.05 -14.99 0.13
CA SER A 255 0.01 -15.53 -1.22
C SER A 255 1.37 -15.82 -1.87
N ILE A 256 2.48 -15.19 -1.47
CA ILE A 256 3.80 -15.54 -2.01
C ILE A 256 4.24 -16.91 -1.52
N ASN A 257 3.88 -17.30 -0.32
CA ASN A 257 4.24 -18.59 0.28
C ASN A 257 3.08 -19.61 0.24
N ALA A 258 1.85 -19.17 0.04
CA ALA A 258 0.69 -20.05 0.01
C ALA A 258 0.56 -20.68 -1.38
N GLN A 259 1.05 -21.90 -1.54
CA GLN A 259 0.99 -22.68 -2.78
C GLN A 259 -0.46 -23.02 -3.21
N ASN A 260 -1.47 -22.66 -2.43
CA ASN A 260 -2.85 -23.07 -2.58
C ASN A 260 -3.83 -21.88 -2.70
N ILE A 261 -3.36 -20.67 -3.00
CA ILE A 261 -4.21 -19.49 -3.18
C ILE A 261 -4.15 -19.05 -4.65
N GLU A 262 -5.31 -19.04 -5.30
CA GLU A 262 -5.45 -18.55 -6.66
C GLU A 262 -5.66 -17.02 -6.64
N VAL A 263 -4.61 -16.28 -6.97
CA VAL A 263 -4.66 -14.81 -7.09
C VAL A 263 -5.10 -14.43 -8.50
N THR A 264 -6.39 -14.65 -8.79
CA THR A 264 -6.99 -14.22 -10.07
C THR A 264 -7.74 -12.89 -9.93
N PRO A 265 -7.99 -12.15 -11.03
CA PRO A 265 -8.83 -10.96 -11.00
C PRO A 265 -10.21 -11.20 -10.38
N GLU A 266 -10.83 -12.34 -10.69
CA GLU A 266 -12.16 -12.73 -10.20
C GLU A 266 -12.15 -12.97 -8.69
N ASN A 267 -11.11 -13.64 -8.17
CA ASN A 267 -10.96 -13.86 -6.73
C ASN A 267 -10.71 -12.53 -6.01
N GLN A 268 -9.84 -11.69 -6.53
CA GLN A 268 -9.63 -10.36 -5.98
C GLN A 268 -10.90 -9.50 -6.02
N ALA A 269 -11.71 -9.62 -7.07
CA ALA A 269 -12.95 -8.87 -7.19
C ALA A 269 -13.99 -9.20 -6.09
N LYS A 270 -13.90 -10.36 -5.45
CA LYS A 270 -14.77 -10.74 -4.31
C LYS A 270 -14.53 -9.88 -3.08
N MET A 271 -13.39 -9.18 -2.99
CA MET A 271 -13.06 -8.31 -1.85
C MET A 271 -13.81 -6.96 -1.86
N VAL A 272 -14.48 -6.61 -2.97
CA VAL A 272 -15.14 -5.30 -3.09
C VAL A 272 -16.28 -5.15 -2.09
N PRO A 273 -16.39 -4.02 -1.37
CA PRO A 273 -17.54 -3.77 -0.51
C PRO A 273 -18.83 -3.56 -1.34
N VAL A 274 -19.96 -3.91 -0.75
CA VAL A 274 -21.27 -3.73 -1.42
C VAL A 274 -21.56 -2.25 -1.72
N ASN A 275 -21.30 -1.38 -0.75
CA ASN A 275 -21.39 0.07 -0.96
C ASN A 275 -20.08 0.58 -1.56
N LYS A 276 -20.12 0.95 -2.84
CA LYS A 276 -18.96 1.43 -3.62
C LYS A 276 -18.85 2.95 -3.69
N ASN A 277 -19.74 3.69 -3.03
CA ASN A 277 -19.73 5.15 -3.06
C ASN A 277 -18.43 5.69 -2.46
N ASN A 278 -17.66 6.44 -3.27
CA ASN A 278 -16.38 7.04 -2.88
C ASN A 278 -15.42 6.02 -2.22
N VAL A 279 -15.28 4.86 -2.87
CA VAL A 279 -14.39 3.77 -2.45
C VAL A 279 -13.32 3.55 -3.52
N VAL A 280 -12.10 3.31 -3.11
CA VAL A 280 -10.96 3.03 -4.00
C VAL A 280 -10.26 1.73 -3.61
N PHE A 281 -9.75 1.02 -4.61
CA PHE A 281 -8.94 -0.19 -4.42
C PHE A 281 -7.47 0.20 -4.34
N LYS A 282 -6.87 0.07 -3.15
CA LYS A 282 -5.43 0.32 -2.93
C LYS A 282 -4.62 -0.88 -3.38
N ILE A 283 -3.60 -0.60 -4.19
CA ILE A 283 -2.61 -1.60 -4.61
C ILE A 283 -1.19 -1.16 -4.24
N SER A 284 -0.28 -2.14 -4.16
CA SER A 284 1.17 -1.93 -3.96
C SER A 284 1.93 -2.54 -5.14
N LEU A 285 2.84 -1.76 -5.73
CA LEU A 285 3.63 -2.15 -6.88
C LEU A 285 5.12 -2.03 -6.57
N TYR A 286 5.79 -3.16 -6.53
CA TYR A 286 7.23 -3.25 -6.33
C TYR A 286 7.85 -3.93 -7.55
N GLY A 287 8.54 -3.12 -8.39
CA GLY A 287 9.11 -3.51 -9.67
C GLY A 287 8.39 -2.90 -10.88
N VAL A 288 9.17 -2.56 -11.90
CA VAL A 288 8.71 -1.89 -13.12
C VAL A 288 7.95 -2.82 -14.07
N SER A 289 7.02 -2.26 -14.83
CA SER A 289 6.18 -3.00 -15.80
C SER A 289 6.94 -3.52 -17.03
N THR A 290 8.21 -3.18 -17.20
CA THR A 290 9.08 -3.80 -18.22
C THR A 290 9.45 -5.24 -17.87
N ASP A 291 9.41 -5.62 -16.60
CA ASP A 291 9.46 -7.01 -16.18
C ASP A 291 8.13 -7.71 -16.46
N SER A 292 8.18 -8.88 -17.10
CA SER A 292 6.98 -9.58 -17.55
C SER A 292 6.08 -10.04 -16.39
N PHE A 293 6.66 -10.41 -15.26
CA PHE A 293 5.93 -10.83 -14.08
C PHE A 293 5.22 -9.63 -13.43
N GLN A 294 5.93 -8.50 -13.27
CA GLN A 294 5.35 -7.28 -12.71
C GLN A 294 4.25 -6.72 -13.62
N LYS A 295 4.46 -6.80 -14.93
CA LYS A 295 3.42 -6.43 -15.91
C LYS A 295 2.17 -7.28 -15.78
N ALA A 296 2.31 -8.59 -15.75
CA ALA A 296 1.17 -9.50 -15.61
C ALA A 296 0.42 -9.27 -14.28
N ARG A 297 1.17 -8.98 -13.20
CA ARG A 297 0.60 -8.62 -11.91
C ARG A 297 -0.21 -7.33 -11.97
N LEU A 298 0.35 -6.29 -12.60
CA LEU A 298 -0.35 -5.01 -12.77
C LEU A 298 -1.60 -5.17 -13.62
N ASP A 299 -1.51 -5.88 -14.74
CA ASP A 299 -2.64 -6.16 -15.62
C ASP A 299 -3.76 -6.90 -14.87
N GLY A 300 -3.44 -7.90 -14.04
CA GLY A 300 -4.41 -8.61 -13.20
C GLY A 300 -5.08 -7.74 -12.14
N LEU A 301 -4.33 -6.82 -11.50
CA LEU A 301 -4.88 -5.87 -10.54
C LEU A 301 -5.81 -4.85 -11.21
N VAL A 302 -5.45 -4.41 -12.41
CA VAL A 302 -6.30 -3.52 -13.22
C VAL A 302 -7.60 -4.22 -13.61
N GLU A 303 -7.53 -5.47 -14.08
CA GLU A 303 -8.71 -6.28 -14.40
C GLU A 303 -9.60 -6.51 -13.17
N ALA A 304 -9.01 -6.81 -12.01
CA ALA A 304 -9.75 -6.94 -10.75
C ALA A 304 -10.51 -5.64 -10.40
N ALA A 305 -9.86 -4.47 -10.50
CA ALA A 305 -10.50 -3.19 -10.26
C ALA A 305 -11.65 -2.90 -11.24
N GLN A 306 -11.49 -3.31 -12.51
CA GLN A 306 -12.57 -3.21 -13.52
C GLN A 306 -13.77 -4.08 -13.16
N LEU A 307 -13.54 -5.33 -12.75
CA LEU A 307 -14.60 -6.22 -12.26
C LEU A 307 -15.29 -5.68 -11.02
N MET A 308 -14.54 -5.08 -10.11
CA MET A 308 -15.07 -4.41 -8.92
C MET A 308 -15.87 -3.13 -9.28
N GLY A 309 -15.54 -2.45 -10.37
CA GLY A 309 -16.09 -1.14 -10.74
C GLY A 309 -15.69 -0.02 -9.78
N VAL A 310 -14.43 -0.01 -9.31
CA VAL A 310 -13.86 1.01 -8.41
C VAL A 310 -12.53 1.52 -8.94
N PRO A 311 -12.14 2.78 -8.67
CA PRO A 311 -10.85 3.33 -9.06
C PRO A 311 -9.68 2.64 -8.34
N ILE A 312 -8.50 2.65 -8.98
CA ILE A 312 -7.24 2.20 -8.38
C ILE A 312 -6.55 3.36 -7.68
N TYR A 313 -6.04 3.10 -6.48
CA TYR A 313 -5.06 3.92 -5.78
C TYR A 313 -3.77 3.12 -5.60
N VAL A 314 -2.64 3.64 -6.14
CA VAL A 314 -1.32 3.01 -5.96
C VAL A 314 -0.70 3.53 -4.67
N GLY A 315 -1.06 2.94 -3.53
CA GLY A 315 -0.66 3.41 -2.20
C GLY A 315 0.81 3.20 -1.88
N GLU A 316 1.48 2.29 -2.58
CA GLU A 316 2.90 2.00 -2.44
C GLU A 316 3.53 1.64 -3.77
N TRP A 317 4.68 2.21 -4.08
CA TRP A 317 5.45 1.81 -5.24
C TRP A 317 6.93 2.19 -5.13
N ASN A 318 7.79 1.33 -5.61
CA ASN A 318 9.21 1.55 -5.90
C ASN A 318 9.76 0.36 -6.72
N ASN A 319 11.07 0.30 -6.95
CA ASN A 319 11.71 -0.78 -7.70
C ASN A 319 12.44 -1.79 -6.80
N VAL A 320 11.79 -2.30 -5.77
CA VAL A 320 12.31 -3.46 -5.03
C VAL A 320 12.20 -4.72 -5.89
N VAL A 321 13.32 -5.27 -6.30
CA VAL A 321 13.37 -6.52 -7.03
C VAL A 321 13.35 -7.69 -6.05
N ARG A 322 12.39 -8.61 -6.26
CA ARG A 322 12.30 -9.85 -5.49
C ARG A 322 12.64 -11.02 -6.39
N GLU A 323 13.66 -11.76 -6.04
CA GLU A 323 14.10 -12.96 -6.74
C GLU A 323 13.58 -14.22 -6.03
N ARG A 324 13.30 -15.27 -6.83
CA ARG A 324 12.85 -16.55 -6.29
C ARG A 324 14.02 -17.51 -6.24
N GLU A 325 14.52 -17.77 -5.05
CA GLU A 325 15.59 -18.73 -4.80
C GLU A 325 15.06 -19.91 -3.96
N GLY A 326 15.14 -21.12 -4.51
CA GLY A 326 14.67 -22.33 -3.82
C GLY A 326 13.16 -22.33 -3.45
N GLY A 327 12.35 -21.56 -4.17
CA GLY A 327 10.90 -21.42 -3.91
C GLY A 327 10.53 -20.28 -2.96
N VAL A 328 11.53 -19.63 -2.34
CA VAL A 328 11.34 -18.50 -1.42
C VAL A 328 11.67 -17.20 -2.12
N PHE A 329 10.82 -16.19 -1.94
CA PHE A 329 11.11 -14.84 -2.44
C PHE A 329 12.09 -14.13 -1.51
N ARG A 330 13.15 -13.57 -2.11
CA ARG A 330 14.16 -12.75 -1.41
C ARG A 330 14.27 -11.40 -2.13
N ILE A 331 14.57 -10.36 -1.36
CA ILE A 331 14.94 -9.06 -1.94
C ILE A 331 16.34 -9.19 -2.50
N SER A 332 16.52 -8.77 -3.77
CA SER A 332 17.84 -8.68 -4.44
C SER A 332 18.39 -7.25 -4.27
N PRO A 333 19.29 -7.00 -3.31
CA PRO A 333 19.84 -5.67 -3.09
C PRO A 333 20.63 -5.15 -4.30
N GLU A 334 21.31 -6.05 -5.02
CA GLU A 334 22.12 -5.70 -6.18
C GLU A 334 21.28 -5.27 -7.38
N ALA A 335 20.07 -5.87 -7.55
CA ALA A 335 19.15 -5.55 -8.64
C ALA A 335 18.16 -4.44 -8.26
N SER A 336 18.02 -4.14 -6.97
CA SER A 336 17.05 -3.14 -6.47
C SER A 336 17.69 -1.77 -6.45
N ASP A 337 17.47 -0.99 -7.48
CA ASP A 337 17.68 0.46 -7.52
C ASP A 337 16.50 1.11 -8.24
N LEU A 338 16.43 2.40 -8.24
CA LEU A 338 15.44 3.17 -8.98
C LEU A 338 16.17 4.22 -9.80
N THR A 339 16.14 4.04 -11.10
CA THR A 339 16.69 5.00 -12.07
C THR A 339 15.65 6.06 -12.43
N GLN A 340 16.09 7.15 -13.06
CA GLN A 340 15.18 8.16 -13.60
C GLN A 340 14.22 7.56 -14.63
N GLU A 341 14.73 6.69 -15.52
CA GLU A 341 13.93 6.04 -16.56
C GLU A 341 12.83 5.16 -15.95
N GLU A 342 13.16 4.34 -14.94
CA GLU A 342 12.18 3.51 -14.24
C GLU A 342 11.14 4.35 -13.49
N THR A 343 11.55 5.45 -12.85
CA THR A 343 10.64 6.40 -12.22
C THR A 343 9.64 6.97 -13.24
N ASN A 344 10.14 7.38 -14.41
CA ASN A 344 9.29 7.87 -15.50
C ASN A 344 8.31 6.80 -15.99
N LEU A 345 8.76 5.54 -16.14
CA LEU A 345 7.91 4.43 -16.56
C LEU A 345 6.75 4.18 -15.60
N PHE A 346 7.00 4.17 -14.28
CA PHE A 346 5.93 4.06 -13.28
C PHE A 346 4.90 5.17 -13.45
N LEU A 347 5.34 6.43 -13.52
CA LEU A 347 4.42 7.56 -13.62
C LEU A 347 3.67 7.60 -14.95
N GLN A 348 4.30 7.16 -16.05
CA GLN A 348 3.63 7.00 -17.35
C GLN A 348 2.55 5.93 -17.29
N ASP A 349 2.82 4.79 -16.65
CA ASP A 349 1.81 3.74 -16.44
C ASP A 349 0.64 4.25 -15.59
N PHE A 350 0.91 4.95 -14.49
CA PHE A 350 -0.15 5.51 -13.63
C PHE A 350 -1.01 6.52 -14.38
N LYS A 351 -0.38 7.40 -15.17
CA LYS A 351 -1.10 8.36 -16.02
C LYS A 351 -1.93 7.66 -17.10
N ARG A 352 -1.36 6.66 -17.77
CA ARG A 352 -2.04 5.87 -18.82
C ARG A 352 -3.24 5.10 -18.25
N LEU A 353 -3.12 4.56 -17.05
CA LEU A 353 -4.17 3.81 -16.37
C LEU A 353 -5.25 4.71 -15.75
N GLY A 354 -4.99 6.00 -15.63
CA GLY A 354 -5.92 6.94 -14.99
C GLY A 354 -6.17 6.59 -13.52
N VAL A 355 -5.11 6.26 -12.77
CA VAL A 355 -5.24 5.94 -11.35
C VAL A 355 -5.79 7.14 -10.57
N TRP A 356 -6.59 6.90 -9.54
CA TRP A 356 -7.14 7.93 -8.66
C TRP A 356 -6.04 8.73 -7.96
N GLY A 357 -4.92 8.07 -7.64
CA GLY A 357 -3.74 8.68 -7.03
C GLY A 357 -2.64 7.65 -6.80
N TRP A 358 -1.50 8.15 -6.36
CA TRP A 358 -0.36 7.30 -6.02
C TRP A 358 0.47 7.91 -4.89
N ALA A 359 1.20 7.06 -4.12
CA ALA A 359 2.15 7.44 -3.10
C ALA A 359 3.44 6.63 -3.24
N PHE A 360 4.57 7.32 -3.39
CA PHE A 360 5.90 6.70 -3.46
C PHE A 360 6.27 6.08 -2.12
N TRP A 361 6.74 4.85 -2.09
CA TRP A 361 7.27 4.19 -0.92
C TRP A 361 8.78 4.40 -0.88
N GLN A 362 9.37 5.36 -0.12
CA GLN A 362 8.75 6.00 1.04
C GLN A 362 9.40 7.36 1.35
N TRP A 363 8.76 8.18 2.19
CA TRP A 363 9.31 9.48 2.59
C TRP A 363 10.57 9.31 3.44
N ASN A 364 10.44 8.74 4.62
CA ASN A 364 11.55 8.40 5.49
C ASN A 364 11.18 7.22 6.41
N PHE A 365 11.98 6.18 6.37
CA PHE A 365 11.86 5.03 7.25
C PHE A 365 13.22 4.77 7.88
N ASN A 366 13.32 4.72 9.19
CA ASN A 366 14.52 4.28 9.90
C ASN A 366 14.73 2.78 9.72
N SER A 367 14.71 2.32 8.48
CA SER A 367 14.97 0.91 8.16
C SER A 367 16.43 0.75 7.82
N HIS A 368 17.11 -0.11 8.55
CA HIS A 368 18.46 -0.57 8.20
C HIS A 368 18.43 -1.66 7.11
N ARG A 369 17.25 -2.01 6.60
CA ARG A 369 17.10 -2.98 5.51
C ARG A 369 17.41 -2.30 4.18
N VAL A 370 18.25 -2.95 3.40
CA VAL A 370 18.56 -2.57 2.03
C VAL A 370 17.60 -3.33 1.10
N PRO A 371 17.12 -2.73 0.01
CA PRO A 371 17.34 -1.35 -0.41
C PRO A 371 16.48 -0.34 0.37
N ASN A 372 17.07 0.83 0.61
CA ASN A 372 16.41 1.94 1.28
C ASN A 372 16.09 3.02 0.25
N PHE A 373 14.80 3.17 -0.08
CA PHE A 373 14.29 4.14 -1.04
C PHE A 373 13.80 5.44 -0.37
N ASN A 374 14.35 5.81 0.77
CA ASN A 374 13.97 7.04 1.44
C ASN A 374 14.16 8.26 0.52
N LEU A 375 13.12 9.07 0.42
CA LEU A 375 13.16 10.32 -0.33
C LEU A 375 13.95 11.40 0.41
N ILE A 376 14.01 11.31 1.75
CA ILE A 376 14.78 12.22 2.58
C ILE A 376 15.63 11.47 3.61
N THR A 377 16.61 12.17 4.14
CA THR A 377 17.32 11.81 5.37
C THR A 377 17.19 12.95 6.39
N ILE A 378 17.38 12.63 7.65
CA ILE A 378 17.42 13.63 8.72
C ILE A 378 18.88 13.83 9.12
N ALA A 379 19.36 15.07 8.98
CA ALA A 379 20.72 15.44 9.39
C ALA A 379 20.84 15.47 10.94
N PRO A 380 22.08 15.48 11.48
CA PRO A 380 22.29 15.50 12.94
C PRO A 380 21.71 16.74 13.65
N ASP A 381 21.48 17.83 12.93
CA ASP A 381 20.83 19.05 13.44
C ASP A 381 19.30 19.01 13.36
N GLY A 382 18.74 17.89 12.90
CA GLY A 382 17.30 17.67 12.72
C GLY A 382 16.76 18.14 11.37
N SER A 383 17.54 18.81 10.52
CA SER A 383 17.07 19.28 9.22
C SER A 383 16.79 18.16 8.24
N VAL A 384 15.78 18.36 7.40
CA VAL A 384 15.34 17.42 6.36
C VAL A 384 16.19 17.61 5.10
N GLN A 385 16.85 16.54 4.64
CA GLN A 385 17.75 16.57 3.49
C GLN A 385 17.24 15.65 2.36
N PRO A 386 16.97 16.18 1.14
CA PRO A 386 16.55 15.36 0.00
C PRO A 386 17.64 14.35 -0.42
N THR A 387 17.18 13.15 -0.84
CA THR A 387 18.06 12.14 -1.45
C THR A 387 18.04 12.19 -2.98
N LYS A 388 18.85 11.34 -3.63
CA LYS A 388 18.78 11.17 -5.10
C LYS A 388 17.38 10.79 -5.58
N TYR A 389 16.67 9.96 -4.83
CA TYR A 389 15.33 9.49 -5.20
C TYR A 389 14.28 10.61 -5.17
N PHE A 390 14.41 11.56 -4.26
CA PHE A 390 13.57 12.75 -4.25
C PHE A 390 13.73 13.58 -5.51
N SER A 391 14.99 13.84 -5.91
CA SER A 391 15.28 14.60 -7.14
C SER A 391 14.80 13.88 -8.40
N GLN A 392 14.93 12.54 -8.44
CA GLN A 392 14.40 11.71 -9.52
C GLN A 392 12.88 11.78 -9.60
N LEU A 393 12.19 11.67 -8.45
CA LEU A 393 10.72 11.75 -8.39
C LEU A 393 10.23 13.13 -8.85
N GLN A 394 10.85 14.21 -8.38
CA GLN A 394 10.53 15.58 -8.80
C GLN A 394 10.70 15.78 -10.31
N ALA A 395 11.82 15.30 -10.86
CA ALA A 395 12.07 15.37 -12.31
C ALA A 395 11.03 14.57 -13.11
N ALA A 396 10.70 13.35 -12.66
CA ALA A 396 9.71 12.50 -13.31
C ALA A 396 8.29 13.11 -13.28
N VAL A 397 7.89 13.70 -12.15
CA VAL A 397 6.60 14.41 -12.04
C VAL A 397 6.54 15.57 -13.05
N SER A 398 7.60 16.38 -13.11
CA SER A 398 7.68 17.49 -14.07
C SER A 398 7.63 17.01 -15.53
N GLU A 399 8.31 15.91 -15.86
CA GLU A 399 8.36 15.36 -17.22
C GLU A 399 7.03 14.73 -17.63
N VAL A 400 6.43 13.91 -16.76
CA VAL A 400 5.23 13.11 -17.10
C VAL A 400 3.95 13.93 -16.98
N TYR A 401 3.83 14.78 -15.98
CA TYR A 401 2.61 15.55 -15.71
C TYR A 401 2.70 17.03 -16.15
N GLY A 402 3.91 17.52 -16.46
CA GLY A 402 4.15 18.88 -16.92
C GLY A 402 4.47 19.86 -15.79
N SER A 403 5.19 20.93 -16.14
CA SER A 403 5.64 21.96 -15.18
C SER A 403 4.55 22.92 -14.67
N ASN A 404 3.28 22.72 -15.05
CA ASN A 404 2.16 23.62 -14.72
C ASN A 404 1.45 23.29 -13.40
N LEU A 405 2.10 22.54 -12.50
CA LEU A 405 1.48 22.10 -11.23
C LEU A 405 1.62 23.13 -10.09
N SER A 406 2.24 24.27 -10.34
CA SER A 406 2.37 25.37 -9.38
C SER A 406 1.51 26.58 -9.79
N SER A 407 0.21 26.45 -9.68
CA SER A 407 -0.67 27.62 -9.71
C SER A 407 -1.85 27.45 -8.76
#